data_8c121a48e6316639bd8881ae9f2d8627
#
_entry.id   8c121a48e6316639bd8881ae9f2d8627
#
_cell.length_a   1.000
_cell.length_b   1.000
_cell.length_c   1.000
_cell.angle_alpha   90.00
_cell.angle_beta   90.00
_cell.angle_gamma   90.00
#
_symmetry.space_group_name_H-M   'P 1'
#
loop_
_entity.id
_entity.type
_entity.pdbx_description
1 polymer ?
#
loop_
_entity_poly.entity_id
_entity_poly.type
_entity_poly.pdbx_seq_one_letter_code
_entity_poly.pdbx_strand_id
1 'polypeptide(L)'
;WIQPEFIGTLGTEPIATQQGIGYAAFAYNDTTPAWEFYQPLWDDTPGYGDEFGPATDQYHFSTYDLMTLTALAVEQAGSYEASKWAPAMFEVGENGTVCYTYPECVELIRAGEDIDYEGVTGNGTYTAGGVNHQVQSYTPFNDDGSVGESVELDPTRAAEVLEQIAVQAECETPNPAGTDPASPKCEW
;
A
#
# COMPACT_ATOMS: atom_id res chain seq x y z
N TRP A 1 6.37 15.28 -6.12
CA TRP A 1 5.02 14.97 -5.65
C TRP A 1 4.15 16.19 -5.85
N ILE A 2 3.41 16.22 -6.96
CA ILE A 2 2.46 17.29 -7.24
C ILE A 2 1.09 16.69 -6.91
N GLN A 3 0.48 17.17 -5.84
CA GLN A 3 -0.88 16.78 -5.47
C GLN A 3 -1.90 17.76 -6.10
N PRO A 4 -3.15 17.33 -6.34
CA PRO A 4 -4.20 18.17 -6.90
C PRO A 4 -4.40 19.51 -6.19
N GLU A 5 -4.17 19.54 -4.87
CA GLU A 5 -4.25 20.74 -4.03
C GLU A 5 -3.23 21.82 -4.45
N PHE A 6 -2.07 21.40 -4.93
CA PHE A 6 -1.07 22.34 -5.47
C PHE A 6 -1.56 23.05 -6.73
N ILE A 7 -2.33 22.36 -7.57
CA ILE A 7 -2.91 22.95 -8.79
C ILE A 7 -3.88 24.06 -8.41
N GLY A 8 -4.69 23.86 -7.38
CA GLY A 8 -5.59 24.88 -6.84
C GLY A 8 -4.85 26.13 -6.34
N THR A 9 -3.62 25.96 -5.85
CA THR A 9 -2.80 27.05 -5.30
C THR A 9 -1.92 27.73 -6.36
N LEU A 10 -1.29 26.96 -7.23
CA LEU A 10 -0.32 27.46 -8.23
C LEU A 10 -0.94 27.74 -9.59
N GLY A 11 -2.14 27.24 -9.86
CA GLY A 11 -2.76 27.23 -11.18
C GLY A 11 -2.15 26.22 -12.14
N THR A 12 -2.72 26.10 -13.32
CA THR A 12 -2.35 25.09 -14.32
C THR A 12 -1.14 25.51 -15.18
N GLU A 13 -0.82 26.78 -15.28
CA GLU A 13 0.23 27.30 -16.18
C GLU A 13 1.63 26.75 -15.89
N PRO A 14 2.08 26.63 -14.61
CA PRO A 14 3.38 26.02 -14.31
C PRO A 14 3.45 24.54 -14.69
N ILE A 15 2.31 23.83 -14.63
CA ILE A 15 2.22 22.40 -14.93
C ILE A 15 2.20 22.17 -16.44
N ALA A 16 1.51 23.02 -17.20
CA ALA A 16 1.45 22.95 -18.67
C ALA A 16 2.83 23.05 -19.35
N THR A 17 3.83 23.59 -18.64
CA THR A 17 5.22 23.65 -19.14
C THR A 17 5.98 22.32 -18.98
N GLN A 18 5.41 21.36 -18.24
CA GLN A 18 6.04 20.11 -17.86
C GLN A 18 5.32 18.95 -18.58
N GLN A 19 5.72 18.69 -19.82
CA GLN A 19 5.12 17.60 -20.61
C GLN A 19 5.40 16.21 -20.02
N GLY A 20 4.39 15.34 -20.05
CA GLY A 20 4.51 13.94 -19.68
C GLY A 20 4.61 13.65 -18.19
N ILE A 21 4.28 14.61 -17.34
CA ILE A 21 4.20 14.38 -15.89
C ILE A 21 2.79 14.02 -15.45
N GLY A 22 2.70 13.42 -14.30
CA GLY A 22 1.47 13.09 -13.58
C GLY A 22 1.80 12.80 -12.12
N TYR A 23 0.84 12.29 -11.40
CA TYR A 23 1.08 11.78 -10.05
C TYR A 23 0.57 10.35 -9.92
N ALA A 24 1.25 9.57 -9.08
CA ALA A 24 0.78 8.26 -8.66
C ALA A 24 0.15 8.38 -7.26
N ALA A 25 -0.91 7.64 -7.05
CA ALA A 25 -1.60 7.54 -5.78
C ALA A 25 -1.93 6.08 -5.49
N PHE A 26 -2.13 5.73 -4.24
CA PHE A 26 -2.75 4.46 -3.89
C PHE A 26 -4.20 4.49 -4.36
N ALA A 27 -4.65 3.39 -4.97
CA ALA A 27 -6.03 3.17 -5.31
C ALA A 27 -6.73 2.35 -4.22
N TYR A 28 -8.03 2.41 -4.17
CA TYR A 28 -8.88 1.59 -3.33
C TYR A 28 -9.91 0.87 -4.20
N ASN A 29 -10.42 -0.24 -3.70
CA ASN A 29 -11.49 -0.97 -4.37
C ASN A 29 -12.78 -0.85 -3.55
N ASP A 30 -13.71 -0.04 -4.04
CA ASP A 30 -14.99 0.25 -3.40
C ASP A 30 -16.01 -0.91 -3.48
N THR A 31 -15.63 -2.03 -4.09
CA THR A 31 -16.46 -3.23 -4.19
C THR A 31 -16.05 -4.34 -3.23
N THR A 32 -15.06 -4.11 -2.38
CA THR A 32 -14.55 -5.11 -1.43
C THR A 32 -15.27 -5.05 -0.08
N PRO A 33 -15.36 -6.19 0.64
CA PRO A 33 -15.85 -6.18 2.03
C PRO A 33 -15.03 -5.29 2.96
N ALA A 34 -13.72 -5.09 2.68
CA ALA A 34 -12.88 -4.17 3.42
C ALA A 34 -13.35 -2.72 3.29
N TRP A 35 -13.72 -2.29 2.08
CA TRP A 35 -14.28 -0.95 1.87
C TRP A 35 -15.66 -0.78 2.53
N GLU A 36 -16.55 -1.76 2.34
CA GLU A 36 -17.88 -1.75 2.96
C GLU A 36 -17.82 -1.62 4.50
N PHE A 37 -16.76 -2.13 5.11
CA PHE A 37 -16.52 -2.00 6.55
C PHE A 37 -15.87 -0.66 6.91
N TYR A 38 -14.85 -0.22 6.16
CA TYR A 38 -14.05 0.98 6.45
C TYR A 38 -14.84 2.27 6.24
N GLN A 39 -15.53 2.42 5.10
CA GLN A 39 -16.18 3.66 4.74
C GLN A 39 -17.18 4.14 5.81
N PRO A 40 -18.10 3.31 6.35
CA PRO A 40 -18.98 3.72 7.42
C PRO A 40 -18.25 4.13 8.71
N LEU A 41 -17.13 3.48 9.04
CA LEU A 41 -16.34 3.88 10.22
C LEU A 41 -15.83 5.32 10.09
N TRP A 42 -15.47 5.73 8.90
CA TRP A 42 -15.02 7.08 8.61
C TRP A 42 -16.19 8.07 8.59
N ASP A 43 -17.20 7.78 7.77
CA ASP A 43 -18.30 8.70 7.50
C ASP A 43 -19.23 8.91 8.72
N ASP A 44 -19.42 7.88 9.55
CA ASP A 44 -20.24 7.94 10.75
C ASP A 44 -19.51 8.52 11.98
N THR A 45 -18.18 8.72 11.89
CA THR A 45 -17.40 9.34 12.98
C THR A 45 -17.57 10.86 12.93
N PRO A 46 -18.21 11.48 13.96
CA PRO A 46 -18.51 12.90 13.94
C PRO A 46 -17.27 13.76 13.74
N GLY A 47 -17.30 14.62 12.74
CA GLY A 47 -16.25 15.59 12.44
C GLY A 47 -15.11 15.07 11.56
N TYR A 48 -14.98 13.77 11.30
CA TYR A 48 -13.88 13.23 10.53
C TYR A 48 -13.86 13.78 9.10
N GLY A 49 -14.98 13.71 8.40
CA GLY A 49 -15.08 14.23 7.03
C GLY A 49 -14.83 15.73 6.93
N ASP A 50 -15.26 16.50 7.92
CA ASP A 50 -15.10 17.97 7.96
C ASP A 50 -13.65 18.38 8.32
N GLU A 51 -12.98 17.63 9.20
CA GLU A 51 -11.65 17.96 9.72
C GLU A 51 -10.52 17.38 8.86
N PHE A 52 -10.69 16.15 8.38
CA PHE A 52 -9.62 15.39 7.71
C PHE A 52 -9.90 15.13 6.22
N GLY A 53 -11.10 15.40 5.73
CA GLY A 53 -11.49 15.15 4.34
C GLY A 53 -12.18 13.78 4.13
N PRO A 54 -12.37 13.36 2.89
CA PRO A 54 -13.18 12.19 2.57
C PRO A 54 -12.48 10.86 2.90
N ALA A 55 -13.28 9.81 3.13
CA ALA A 55 -12.79 8.43 3.28
C ALA A 55 -11.92 7.96 2.11
N THR A 56 -12.13 8.52 0.91
CA THR A 56 -11.40 8.20 -0.32
C THR A 56 -10.01 8.82 -0.42
N ASP A 57 -9.57 9.60 0.58
CA ASP A 57 -8.20 10.10 0.60
C ASP A 57 -7.21 8.95 0.81
N GLN A 58 -6.19 8.90 -0.06
CA GLN A 58 -5.21 7.80 -0.08
C GLN A 58 -4.47 7.61 1.25
N TYR A 59 -4.23 8.67 2.01
CA TYR A 59 -3.54 8.58 3.30
C TYR A 59 -4.43 8.00 4.38
N HIS A 60 -5.75 8.22 4.32
CA HIS A 60 -6.70 7.73 5.29
C HIS A 60 -6.84 6.21 5.20
N PHE A 61 -7.22 5.70 4.03
CA PHE A 61 -7.41 4.27 3.87
C PHE A 61 -6.10 3.47 3.93
N SER A 62 -4.98 4.01 3.42
CA SER A 62 -3.68 3.34 3.56
C SER A 62 -3.21 3.26 5.01
N THR A 63 -3.46 4.33 5.80
CA THR A 63 -3.14 4.33 7.23
C THR A 63 -4.01 3.34 7.98
N TYR A 64 -5.31 3.25 7.64
CA TYR A 64 -6.22 2.27 8.21
C TYR A 64 -5.70 0.84 7.99
N ASP A 65 -5.34 0.49 6.76
CA ASP A 65 -4.79 -0.83 6.44
C ASP A 65 -3.48 -1.11 7.16
N LEU A 66 -2.55 -0.14 7.19
CA LEU A 66 -1.28 -0.28 7.90
C LEU A 66 -1.49 -0.54 9.40
N MET A 67 -2.43 0.16 10.02
CA MET A 67 -2.75 -0.02 11.43
C MET A 67 -3.42 -1.38 11.67
N THR A 68 -4.30 -1.81 10.78
CA THR A 68 -4.95 -3.13 10.84
C THR A 68 -3.92 -4.25 10.71
N LEU A 69 -3.05 -4.22 9.69
CA LEU A 69 -1.95 -5.17 9.52
C LEU A 69 -1.04 -5.24 10.75
N THR A 70 -0.68 -4.08 11.30
CA THR A 70 0.16 -4.02 12.50
C THR A 70 -0.53 -4.70 13.69
N ALA A 71 -1.82 -4.43 13.88
CA ALA A 71 -2.59 -5.03 14.97
C ALA A 71 -2.74 -6.55 14.80
N LEU A 72 -2.99 -7.02 13.59
CA LEU A 72 -3.05 -8.45 13.26
C LEU A 72 -1.71 -9.14 13.50
N ALA A 73 -0.60 -8.51 13.10
CA ALA A 73 0.75 -9.03 13.36
C ALA A 73 1.05 -9.15 14.86
N VAL A 74 0.59 -8.20 15.68
CA VAL A 74 0.71 -8.27 17.15
C VAL A 74 -0.12 -9.42 17.72
N GLU A 75 -1.33 -9.65 17.24
CA GLU A 75 -2.19 -10.79 17.62
C GLU A 75 -1.53 -12.11 17.21
N GLN A 76 -1.05 -12.22 15.97
CA GLN A 76 -0.38 -13.40 15.44
C GLN A 76 0.88 -13.74 16.27
N ALA A 77 1.69 -12.74 16.58
CA ALA A 77 2.90 -12.91 17.39
C ALA A 77 2.62 -13.16 18.88
N GLY A 78 1.43 -12.84 19.37
CA GLY A 78 1.09 -12.87 20.79
C GLY A 78 2.00 -11.99 21.65
N SER A 79 2.55 -10.90 21.07
CA SER A 79 3.58 -10.08 21.72
C SER A 79 3.60 -8.65 21.19
N TYR A 80 3.83 -7.69 22.10
CA TYR A 80 4.07 -6.28 21.75
C TYR A 80 5.55 -5.97 21.45
N GLU A 81 6.45 -6.95 21.55
CA GLU A 81 7.86 -6.77 21.21
C GLU A 81 8.05 -6.67 19.69
N ALA A 82 8.61 -5.57 19.20
CA ALA A 82 8.77 -5.33 17.75
C ALA A 82 9.54 -6.43 17.02
N SER A 83 10.55 -7.04 17.67
CA SER A 83 11.31 -8.15 17.13
C SER A 83 10.49 -9.42 16.88
N LYS A 84 9.28 -9.50 17.46
CA LYS A 84 8.37 -10.64 17.31
C LYS A 84 7.25 -10.35 16.34
N TRP A 85 6.59 -9.17 16.44
CA TRP A 85 5.47 -8.87 15.55
C TRP A 85 5.89 -8.32 14.18
N ALA A 86 7.07 -7.67 14.05
CA ALA A 86 7.47 -7.15 12.75
C ALA A 86 7.66 -8.22 11.67
N PRO A 87 8.25 -9.40 11.95
CA PRO A 87 8.21 -10.52 10.99
C PRO A 87 6.79 -11.00 10.67
N ALA A 88 5.90 -11.06 11.65
CA ALA A 88 4.53 -11.51 11.46
C ALA A 88 3.70 -10.58 10.55
N MET A 89 4.12 -9.32 10.33
CA MET A 89 3.48 -8.45 9.33
C MET A 89 3.55 -9.02 7.90
N PHE A 90 4.59 -9.79 7.60
CA PHE A 90 4.70 -10.46 6.30
C PHE A 90 3.82 -11.70 6.22
N GLU A 91 3.61 -12.38 7.35
CA GLU A 91 2.84 -13.62 7.42
C GLU A 91 1.34 -13.36 7.30
N VAL A 92 0.82 -12.32 7.99
CA VAL A 92 -0.64 -12.03 8.04
C VAL A 92 -1.22 -11.46 6.74
N GLY A 93 -0.40 -11.15 5.74
CA GLY A 93 -0.82 -10.67 4.42
C GLY A 93 -0.52 -11.66 3.29
N GLU A 94 -0.22 -12.92 3.59
CA GLU A 94 0.16 -13.91 2.58
C GLU A 94 -0.37 -15.31 2.86
N ASN A 95 -0.90 -15.94 1.81
CA ASN A 95 -1.06 -17.41 1.71
C ASN A 95 -2.03 -18.10 2.69
N GLY A 96 -2.83 -17.40 3.42
CA GLY A 96 -3.76 -17.95 4.40
C GLY A 96 -5.22 -17.93 3.95
N THR A 97 -6.12 -18.02 4.92
CA THR A 97 -7.54 -17.79 4.73
C THR A 97 -7.78 -16.29 4.53
N VAL A 98 -8.34 -15.91 3.38
CA VAL A 98 -8.64 -14.49 3.06
C VAL A 98 -9.60 -13.92 4.09
N CYS A 99 -9.26 -12.76 4.61
CA CYS A 99 -10.11 -11.97 5.51
C CYS A 99 -9.95 -10.47 5.25
N TYR A 100 -10.97 -9.67 5.51
CA TYR A 100 -11.07 -8.28 5.06
C TYR A 100 -11.12 -7.26 6.19
N THR A 101 -11.44 -7.69 7.40
CA THR A 101 -11.62 -6.80 8.54
C THR A 101 -10.85 -7.29 9.76
N TYR A 102 -10.43 -6.34 10.61
CA TYR A 102 -9.73 -6.72 11.84
C TYR A 102 -10.49 -7.74 12.70
N PRO A 103 -11.81 -7.57 12.98
CA PRO A 103 -12.56 -8.55 13.77
C PRO A 103 -12.57 -9.95 13.17
N GLU A 104 -12.80 -10.06 11.85
CA GLU A 104 -12.82 -11.32 11.13
C GLU A 104 -11.46 -12.03 11.20
N CYS A 105 -10.40 -11.31 10.85
CA CYS A 105 -9.04 -11.86 10.83
C CYS A 105 -8.57 -12.29 12.22
N VAL A 106 -8.89 -11.53 13.27
CA VAL A 106 -8.54 -11.89 14.67
C VAL A 106 -9.23 -13.18 15.12
N GLU A 107 -10.48 -13.41 14.70
CA GLU A 107 -11.18 -14.67 15.01
C GLU A 107 -10.48 -15.86 14.40
N LEU A 108 -10.00 -15.75 13.15
CA LEU A 108 -9.22 -16.79 12.47
C LEU A 108 -7.88 -17.04 13.16
N ILE A 109 -7.11 -15.99 13.47
CA ILE A 109 -5.83 -16.09 14.20
C ILE A 109 -6.04 -16.80 15.54
N ARG A 110 -7.08 -16.43 16.30
CA ARG A 110 -7.39 -17.04 17.60
C ARG A 110 -7.88 -18.49 17.48
N ALA A 111 -8.42 -18.86 16.33
CA ALA A 111 -8.73 -20.25 15.99
C ALA A 111 -7.49 -21.07 15.58
N GLY A 112 -6.34 -20.43 15.42
CA GLY A 112 -5.08 -21.03 14.99
C GLY A 112 -4.98 -21.20 13.48
N GLU A 113 -5.75 -20.45 12.71
CA GLU A 113 -5.70 -20.43 11.25
C GLU A 113 -4.66 -19.41 10.77
N ASP A 114 -4.03 -19.72 9.65
CA ASP A 114 -3.22 -18.82 8.87
C ASP A 114 -4.12 -17.88 8.07
N ILE A 115 -3.80 -16.59 8.01
CA ILE A 115 -4.64 -15.58 7.38
C ILE A 115 -3.94 -14.88 6.22
N ASP A 116 -4.76 -14.36 5.31
CA ASP A 116 -4.37 -13.48 4.22
C ASP A 116 -5.24 -12.22 4.27
N TYR A 117 -4.73 -11.15 4.88
CA TYR A 117 -5.47 -9.90 5.01
C TYR A 117 -5.51 -9.14 3.69
N GLU A 118 -6.70 -8.97 3.14
CA GLU A 118 -6.98 -8.11 2.00
C GLU A 118 -7.72 -6.85 2.45
N GLY A 119 -7.00 -5.75 2.59
CA GLY A 119 -7.52 -4.47 3.06
C GLY A 119 -8.23 -3.64 1.99
N VAL A 120 -8.48 -2.39 2.34
CA VAL A 120 -9.06 -1.38 1.44
C VAL A 120 -8.14 -1.10 0.24
N THR A 121 -6.84 -1.18 0.44
CA THR A 121 -5.81 -1.02 -0.59
C THR A 121 -5.52 -2.31 -1.37
N GLY A 122 -6.26 -3.38 -1.11
CA GLY A 122 -6.08 -4.71 -1.70
C GLY A 122 -5.19 -5.62 -0.86
N ASN A 123 -4.47 -6.50 -1.53
CA ASN A 123 -3.62 -7.51 -0.88
C ASN A 123 -2.53 -6.87 -0.01
N GLY A 124 -2.42 -7.33 1.24
CA GLY A 124 -1.46 -6.88 2.24
C GLY A 124 -0.02 -7.40 2.05
N THR A 125 0.25 -8.12 0.96
CA THR A 125 1.56 -8.74 0.70
C THR A 125 2.69 -7.71 0.62
N TYR A 126 3.76 -7.96 1.36
CA TYR A 126 4.98 -7.17 1.31
C TYR A 126 6.10 -7.91 0.58
N THR A 127 6.87 -7.19 -0.23
CA THR A 127 8.15 -7.72 -0.75
C THR A 127 9.16 -7.92 0.38
N ALA A 128 10.18 -8.73 0.15
CA ALA A 128 11.30 -8.87 1.08
C ALA A 128 11.99 -7.54 1.44
N GLY A 129 11.83 -6.51 0.60
CA GLY A 129 12.29 -5.13 0.86
C GLY A 129 11.32 -4.28 1.69
N GLY A 130 10.20 -4.84 2.14
CA GLY A 130 9.18 -4.13 2.93
C GLY A 130 8.28 -3.20 2.12
N VAL A 131 8.20 -3.41 0.80
CA VAL A 131 7.30 -2.65 -0.08
C VAL A 131 6.01 -3.43 -0.28
N ASN A 132 4.87 -2.80 -0.01
CA ASN A 132 3.55 -3.38 -0.22
C ASN A 132 3.14 -3.34 -1.69
N HIS A 133 2.46 -4.38 -2.16
CA HIS A 133 1.89 -4.52 -3.51
C HIS A 133 0.51 -3.85 -3.63
N GLN A 134 0.32 -2.70 -3.01
CA GLN A 134 -0.93 -1.96 -3.10
C GLN A 134 -1.27 -1.59 -4.55
N VAL A 135 -2.55 -1.64 -4.88
CA VAL A 135 -3.03 -1.12 -6.16
C VAL A 135 -2.72 0.37 -6.26
N GLN A 136 -2.13 0.77 -7.35
CA GLN A 136 -1.78 2.17 -7.61
C GLN A 136 -2.50 2.68 -8.84
N SER A 137 -2.79 3.96 -8.86
CA SER A 137 -3.28 4.67 -10.02
C SER A 137 -2.27 5.72 -10.47
N TYR A 138 -2.25 6.02 -11.75
CA TYR A 138 -1.52 7.12 -12.33
C TYR A 138 -2.48 8.11 -12.97
N THR A 139 -2.36 9.36 -12.60
CA THR A 139 -3.16 10.46 -13.15
C THR A 139 -2.24 11.43 -13.89
N PRO A 140 -2.29 11.46 -15.22
CA PRO A 140 -1.48 12.37 -16.01
C PRO A 140 -1.99 13.80 -15.87
N PHE A 141 -1.14 14.77 -16.13
CA PHE A 141 -1.56 16.13 -16.44
C PHE A 141 -1.68 16.28 -17.96
N ASN A 142 -2.74 16.97 -18.38
CA ASN A 142 -2.94 17.34 -19.77
C ASN A 142 -1.97 18.46 -20.19
N ASP A 143 -1.84 18.69 -21.50
CA ASP A 143 -0.95 19.74 -22.03
C ASP A 143 -1.32 21.16 -21.57
N ASP A 144 -2.55 21.38 -21.16
CA ASP A 144 -3.02 22.65 -20.58
C ASP A 144 -2.81 22.76 -19.06
N GLY A 145 -2.21 21.73 -18.45
CA GLY A 145 -1.96 21.64 -17.02
C GLY A 145 -3.17 21.19 -16.18
N SER A 146 -4.28 20.87 -16.81
CA SER A 146 -5.43 20.29 -16.10
C SER A 146 -5.16 18.83 -15.72
N VAL A 147 -5.91 18.33 -14.74
CA VAL A 147 -5.85 16.93 -14.30
C VAL A 147 -6.50 16.04 -15.35
N GLY A 148 -5.79 15.04 -15.83
CA GLY A 148 -6.29 14.04 -16.77
C GLY A 148 -7.09 12.93 -16.08
N GLU A 149 -7.47 11.92 -16.85
CA GLU A 149 -8.17 10.75 -16.33
C GLU A 149 -7.20 9.82 -15.62
N SER A 150 -7.57 9.39 -14.42
CA SER A 150 -6.78 8.43 -13.63
C SER A 150 -6.87 7.05 -14.24
N VAL A 151 -5.73 6.37 -14.34
CA VAL A 151 -5.62 5.00 -14.85
C VAL A 151 -5.02 4.13 -13.76
N GLU A 152 -5.71 3.04 -13.44
CA GLU A 152 -5.17 2.03 -12.54
C GLU A 152 -3.95 1.35 -13.18
N LEU A 153 -2.87 1.23 -12.42
CA LEU A 153 -1.67 0.55 -12.88
C LEU A 153 -1.84 -0.96 -12.75
N ASP A 154 -1.39 -1.69 -13.76
CA ASP A 154 -1.41 -3.16 -13.74
C ASP A 154 -0.62 -3.68 -12.54
N PRO A 155 -1.27 -4.34 -11.56
CA PRO A 155 -0.60 -4.81 -10.35
C PRO A 155 0.45 -5.88 -10.65
N THR A 156 0.26 -6.68 -11.71
CA THR A 156 1.25 -7.69 -12.14
C THR A 156 2.55 -7.00 -12.58
N ARG A 157 2.41 -5.94 -13.38
CA ARG A 157 3.58 -5.18 -13.83
C ARG A 157 4.27 -4.42 -12.70
N ALA A 158 3.49 -3.89 -11.76
CA ALA A 158 4.04 -3.24 -10.57
C ALA A 158 4.82 -4.25 -9.72
N ALA A 159 4.30 -5.45 -9.49
CA ALA A 159 4.99 -6.53 -8.78
C ALA A 159 6.30 -6.93 -9.45
N GLU A 160 6.31 -7.12 -10.78
CA GLU A 160 7.53 -7.42 -11.55
C GLU A 160 8.62 -6.35 -11.37
N VAL A 161 8.25 -5.07 -11.42
CA VAL A 161 9.18 -3.95 -11.24
C VAL A 161 9.71 -3.91 -9.81
N LEU A 162 8.86 -4.13 -8.81
CA LEU A 162 9.27 -4.16 -7.41
C LEU A 162 10.21 -5.34 -7.11
N GLU A 163 9.98 -6.50 -7.72
CA GLU A 163 10.88 -7.65 -7.62
C GLU A 163 12.25 -7.33 -8.23
N GLN A 164 12.28 -6.66 -9.40
CA GLN A 164 13.52 -6.22 -10.02
C GLN A 164 14.28 -5.23 -9.13
N ILE A 165 13.58 -4.26 -8.51
CA ILE A 165 14.18 -3.30 -7.59
C ILE A 165 14.73 -4.00 -6.34
N ALA A 166 14.02 -4.98 -5.79
CA ALA A 166 14.48 -5.75 -4.64
C ALA A 166 15.76 -6.53 -4.95
N VAL A 167 15.79 -7.21 -6.11
CA VAL A 167 16.99 -7.91 -6.59
C VAL A 167 18.16 -6.95 -6.81
N GLN A 168 17.90 -5.77 -7.38
CA GLN A 168 18.93 -4.75 -7.56
C GLN A 168 19.46 -4.23 -6.22
N ALA A 169 18.60 -3.98 -5.25
CA ALA A 169 19.00 -3.52 -3.93
C ALA A 169 19.85 -4.57 -3.19
N GLU A 170 19.55 -5.86 -3.34
CA GLU A 170 20.37 -6.95 -2.80
C GLU A 170 21.78 -6.97 -3.43
N CYS A 171 21.89 -6.63 -4.73
CA CYS A 171 23.16 -6.60 -5.44
C CYS A 171 24.01 -5.36 -5.12
N GLU A 172 23.37 -4.22 -4.88
CA GLU A 172 24.03 -2.94 -4.61
C GLU A 172 24.43 -2.75 -3.14
N THR A 173 23.79 -3.49 -2.21
CA THR A 173 24.13 -3.39 -0.78
C THR A 173 25.39 -4.18 -0.49
N PRO A 174 26.48 -3.56 -0.02
CA PRO A 174 27.67 -4.30 0.41
C PRO A 174 27.25 -5.24 1.55
N ASN A 175 27.26 -6.54 1.30
CA ASN A 175 26.88 -7.51 2.32
C ASN A 175 27.97 -7.55 3.40
N PRO A 176 27.70 -7.10 4.63
CA PRO A 176 28.69 -7.17 5.72
C PRO A 176 29.04 -8.63 6.13
N ALA A 177 28.31 -9.62 5.63
CA ALA A 177 28.49 -11.04 5.94
C ALA A 177 29.12 -11.87 4.81
N GLY A 178 29.60 -11.25 3.71
CA GLY A 178 30.41 -11.95 2.70
C GLY A 178 29.63 -12.90 1.79
N THR A 179 28.37 -12.61 1.44
CA THR A 179 27.73 -13.29 0.33
C THR A 179 28.39 -12.83 -0.99
N ASP A 180 28.76 -13.82 -1.78
CA ASP A 180 29.48 -13.74 -3.03
C ASP A 180 28.76 -12.78 -4.02
N PRO A 181 29.42 -11.71 -4.52
CA PRO A 181 28.91 -10.89 -5.61
C PRO A 181 28.73 -11.64 -6.93
N ALA A 182 29.11 -12.90 -6.99
CA ALA A 182 28.90 -13.81 -8.12
C ALA A 182 27.53 -14.54 -8.07
N SER A 183 26.54 -14.04 -7.31
CA SER A 183 25.17 -14.57 -7.39
C SER A 183 24.65 -14.37 -8.81
N PRO A 184 24.15 -15.41 -9.49
CA PRO A 184 23.57 -15.31 -10.84
C PRO A 184 22.39 -14.34 -10.94
N LYS A 185 21.89 -13.82 -9.83
CA LYS A 185 20.88 -12.76 -9.78
C LYS A 185 21.42 -11.35 -10.08
N CYS A 186 22.74 -11.16 -10.09
CA CYS A 186 23.41 -9.87 -10.28
C CYS A 186 24.07 -9.72 -11.67
N GLU A 187 23.80 -10.61 -12.60
CA GLU A 187 24.21 -10.44 -14.00
C GLU A 187 23.23 -9.53 -14.74
N TRP A 188 23.72 -8.35 -15.19
CA TRP A 188 23.01 -7.33 -15.97
C TRP A 188 23.13 -7.61 -17.47
#